data_c60e1f5ef4e06977dc451997418d4aff
#
_entry.id   c60e1f5ef4e06977dc451997418d4aff
#
_cell.length_a   1.000
_cell.length_b   1.000
_cell.length_c   1.000
_cell.angle_alpha   90.00
_cell.angle_beta   90.00
_cell.angle_gamma   90.00
#
_symmetry.space_group_name_H-M   'P 1'
#
loop_
_entity.id
_entity.type
_entity.pdbx_description
1 polymer ?
#
loop_
_entity_poly.entity_id
_entity_poly.type
_entity_poly.pdbx_seq_one_letter_code
_entity_poly.pdbx_strand_id
1 'polypeptide(L)'
;MLNLKGPCEIHGRFSRCKDAPVGICVYCGRRFCNSHGERLPDLSEVCNRDVCVAKKVDVAAHLVYKDAAMDRNRSDGRPCGIETCVSVFEAQCMRCKAYFCRSHLELHEDSVTEDGMSFRRPVPLCNHCWVRRPIWAKT
;
A
#
# COMPACT_ATOMS: atom_id res chain seq x y z
N MET A 1 26.06 -10.81 4.86
CA MET A 1 26.15 -9.75 3.83
C MET A 1 25.64 -10.27 2.50
N LEU A 2 24.61 -9.67 1.99
CA LEU A 2 24.14 -9.95 0.64
C LEU A 2 25.16 -9.38 -0.35
N ASN A 3 25.76 -10.28 -1.13
CA ASN A 3 26.67 -9.84 -2.19
C ASN A 3 25.84 -9.46 -3.42
N LEU A 4 25.48 -8.19 -3.50
CA LEU A 4 24.72 -7.67 -4.62
C LEU A 4 25.65 -7.41 -5.80
N LYS A 5 25.53 -8.25 -6.83
CA LYS A 5 26.34 -8.11 -8.04
C LYS A 5 25.84 -6.97 -8.92
N GLY A 6 26.78 -6.22 -9.50
CA GLY A 6 26.48 -5.14 -10.43
C GLY A 6 26.28 -3.78 -9.76
N PRO A 7 26.10 -2.73 -10.55
CA PRO A 7 25.94 -1.38 -10.02
C PRO A 7 24.51 -1.08 -9.54
N CYS A 8 24.33 0.06 -8.89
CA CYS A 8 23.03 0.62 -8.58
C CYS A 8 22.19 0.74 -9.85
N GLU A 9 20.93 0.32 -9.78
CA GLU A 9 20.00 0.34 -10.93
C GLU A 9 19.08 1.54 -10.94
N ILE A 10 19.24 2.45 -9.98
CA ILE A 10 18.46 3.68 -9.91
C ILE A 10 19.22 4.78 -10.63
N HIS A 11 18.68 5.30 -11.70
CA HIS A 11 19.31 6.33 -12.49
C HIS A 11 18.27 7.24 -13.13
N GLY A 12 18.69 8.47 -13.42
CA GLY A 12 17.88 9.41 -14.18
C GLY A 12 17.87 9.09 -15.67
N ARG A 13 17.14 9.91 -16.42
CA ARG A 13 16.95 9.71 -17.86
C ARG A 13 18.26 9.69 -18.66
N PHE A 14 19.27 10.41 -18.20
CA PHE A 14 20.54 10.60 -18.93
C PHE A 14 21.78 10.19 -18.15
N SER A 15 21.63 9.67 -16.95
CA SER A 15 22.76 9.28 -16.10
C SER A 15 22.57 7.93 -15.48
N ARG A 16 23.64 7.13 -15.47
CA ARG A 16 23.67 5.85 -14.77
C ARG A 16 24.48 5.98 -13.50
N CYS A 17 23.96 5.48 -12.40
CA CYS A 17 24.71 5.38 -11.17
C CYS A 17 25.67 4.19 -11.25
N LYS A 18 26.94 4.42 -10.88
CA LYS A 18 27.96 3.37 -10.88
C LYS A 18 28.31 2.89 -9.47
N ASP A 19 27.67 3.43 -8.46
CA ASP A 19 27.95 3.10 -7.07
C ASP A 19 27.52 1.67 -6.74
N ALA A 20 28.21 1.08 -5.77
CA ALA A 20 27.87 -0.26 -5.30
C ALA A 20 26.52 -0.24 -4.58
N PRO A 21 25.63 -1.19 -4.89
CA PRO A 21 24.34 -1.25 -4.24
C PRO A 21 24.45 -1.75 -2.80
N VAL A 22 23.55 -1.27 -1.94
CA VAL A 22 23.44 -1.65 -0.54
C VAL A 22 22.12 -2.35 -0.22
N GLY A 23 21.17 -2.35 -1.15
CA GLY A 23 19.87 -2.98 -0.94
C GLY A 23 19.10 -3.20 -2.23
N ILE A 24 17.97 -3.89 -2.11
CA ILE A 24 17.02 -4.18 -3.18
C ILE A 24 15.66 -3.62 -2.80
N CYS A 25 15.10 -2.77 -3.65
CA CYS A 25 13.79 -2.16 -3.38
C CYS A 25 12.68 -3.21 -3.32
N VAL A 26 11.92 -3.21 -2.23
CA VAL A 26 10.80 -4.14 -2.01
C VAL A 26 9.67 -3.94 -3.03
N TYR A 27 9.55 -2.74 -3.62
CA TYR A 27 8.46 -2.43 -4.55
C TYR A 27 8.80 -2.64 -6.01
N CYS A 28 10.03 -2.40 -6.42
CA CYS A 28 10.40 -2.52 -7.83
C CYS A 28 11.50 -3.56 -8.12
N GLY A 29 12.11 -4.12 -7.08
CA GLY A 29 13.16 -5.14 -7.23
C GLY A 29 14.50 -4.62 -7.71
N ARG A 30 14.66 -3.31 -7.86
CA ARG A 30 15.93 -2.74 -8.33
C ARG A 30 16.93 -2.59 -7.18
N ARG A 31 18.21 -2.82 -7.50
CA ARG A 31 19.30 -2.57 -6.57
C ARG A 31 19.54 -1.07 -6.44
N PHE A 32 19.81 -0.60 -5.24
CA PHE A 32 20.08 0.82 -4.98
C PHE A 32 21.28 1.00 -4.06
N CYS A 33 21.99 2.12 -4.23
CA CYS A 33 23.09 2.54 -3.37
C CYS A 33 22.58 3.45 -2.24
N ASN A 34 23.48 3.84 -1.34
CA ASN A 34 23.13 4.72 -0.21
C ASN A 34 22.48 6.04 -0.61
N SER A 35 22.81 6.56 -1.80
CA SER A 35 22.25 7.82 -2.30
C SER A 35 20.87 7.66 -2.95
N HIS A 36 20.49 6.44 -3.30
CA HIS A 36 19.27 6.17 -4.08
C HIS A 36 18.24 5.29 -3.37
N GLY A 37 18.36 5.16 -2.07
CA GLY A 37 17.39 4.42 -1.29
C GLY A 37 17.73 4.41 0.18
N GLU A 38 16.87 3.76 0.96
CA GLU A 38 17.01 3.70 2.40
C GLU A 38 16.44 2.40 2.97
N ARG A 39 16.88 2.07 4.18
CA ARG A 39 16.25 1.02 4.98
C ARG A 39 15.35 1.67 6.01
N LEU A 40 14.10 1.23 6.05
CA LEU A 40 13.09 1.73 6.99
C LEU A 40 13.20 1.04 8.35
N PRO A 41 12.57 1.60 9.42
CA PRO A 41 12.61 0.99 10.76
C PRO A 41 12.10 -0.45 10.81
N ASP A 42 11.17 -0.84 9.93
CA ASP A 42 10.64 -2.20 9.80
C ASP A 42 11.57 -3.14 9.01
N LEU A 43 12.78 -2.68 8.69
CA LEU A 43 13.80 -3.37 7.92
C LEU A 43 13.50 -3.51 6.42
N SER A 44 12.40 -2.96 5.92
CA SER A 44 12.16 -2.92 4.48
C SER A 44 13.12 -1.97 3.79
N GLU A 45 13.49 -2.30 2.57
CA GLU A 45 14.42 -1.52 1.75
C GLU A 45 13.67 -0.89 0.58
N VAL A 46 13.78 0.42 0.42
CA VAL A 46 13.02 1.17 -0.59
C VAL A 46 13.94 2.13 -1.33
N CYS A 47 13.89 2.11 -2.67
CA CYS A 47 14.62 3.07 -3.49
C CYS A 47 13.91 4.42 -3.54
N ASN A 48 14.56 5.44 -4.09
CA ASN A 48 14.03 6.80 -4.15
C ASN A 48 13.29 7.12 -5.46
N ARG A 49 12.93 6.13 -6.27
CA ARG A 49 12.07 6.37 -7.43
C ARG A 49 10.72 6.89 -6.97
N ASP A 50 10.15 7.84 -7.73
CA ASP A 50 8.88 8.49 -7.35
C ASP A 50 7.76 7.48 -7.08
N VAL A 51 7.65 6.44 -7.92
CA VAL A 51 6.61 5.41 -7.74
C VAL A 51 6.82 4.59 -6.46
N CYS A 52 8.05 4.35 -6.07
CA CYS A 52 8.38 3.59 -4.86
C CYS A 52 8.22 4.45 -3.59
N VAL A 53 8.61 5.72 -3.66
CA VAL A 53 8.40 6.68 -2.57
C VAL A 53 6.90 6.87 -2.32
N ALA A 54 6.10 6.99 -3.39
CA ALA A 54 4.65 7.09 -3.26
C ALA A 54 4.05 5.87 -2.55
N LYS A 55 4.51 4.67 -2.88
CA LYS A 55 4.07 3.44 -2.20
C LYS A 55 4.48 3.40 -0.73
N LYS A 56 5.69 3.82 -0.42
CA LYS A 56 6.17 3.91 0.96
C LYS A 56 5.29 4.85 1.80
N VAL A 57 5.00 6.03 1.28
CA VAL A 57 4.14 7.01 1.95
C VAL A 57 2.71 6.47 2.11
N ASP A 58 2.18 5.83 1.07
CA ASP A 58 0.84 5.26 1.10
C ASP A 58 0.70 4.14 2.13
N VAL A 59 1.67 3.25 2.25
CA VAL A 59 1.65 2.17 3.25
C VAL A 59 1.59 2.74 4.66
N ALA A 60 2.41 3.74 4.97
CA ALA A 60 2.42 4.37 6.28
C ALA A 60 1.07 5.01 6.61
N ALA A 61 0.50 5.77 5.67
CA ALA A 61 -0.81 6.39 5.83
C ALA A 61 -1.93 5.35 5.95
N HIS A 62 -1.85 4.29 5.16
CA HIS A 62 -2.84 3.21 5.18
C HIS A 62 -2.87 2.48 6.51
N LEU A 63 -1.72 2.19 7.11
CA LEU A 63 -1.66 1.54 8.42
C LEU A 63 -2.32 2.38 9.51
N VAL A 64 -2.07 3.70 9.52
CA VAL A 64 -2.72 4.62 10.45
C VAL A 64 -4.24 4.62 10.25
N TYR A 65 -4.69 4.73 9.01
CA TYR A 65 -6.11 4.71 8.67
C TYR A 65 -6.78 3.40 9.12
N LYS A 66 -6.18 2.28 8.79
CA LYS A 66 -6.70 0.95 9.09
C LYS A 66 -6.82 0.73 10.60
N ASP A 67 -5.79 1.06 11.35
CA ASP A 67 -5.78 0.90 12.80
C ASP A 67 -6.86 1.76 13.46
N ALA A 68 -7.00 3.02 13.04
CA ALA A 68 -8.03 3.92 13.54
C ALA A 68 -9.44 3.41 13.22
N ALA A 69 -9.67 2.93 11.99
CA ALA A 69 -10.96 2.39 11.58
C ALA A 69 -11.33 1.14 12.39
N MET A 70 -10.37 0.24 12.59
CA MET A 70 -10.59 -0.98 13.37
C MET A 70 -10.84 -0.69 14.86
N ASP A 71 -10.15 0.30 15.43
CA ASP A 71 -10.37 0.72 16.82
C ASP A 71 -11.79 1.27 16.98
N ARG A 72 -12.27 2.08 16.04
CA ARG A 72 -13.64 2.57 16.04
C ARG A 72 -14.65 1.42 15.99
N ASN A 73 -14.42 0.44 15.13
CA ASN A 73 -15.30 -0.72 14.99
C ASN A 73 -15.46 -1.52 16.28
N ARG A 74 -14.43 -1.51 17.15
CA ARG A 74 -14.43 -2.23 18.42
C ARG A 74 -15.09 -1.44 19.55
N SER A 75 -15.34 -0.16 19.36
CA SER A 75 -15.94 0.68 20.40
C SER A 75 -17.43 0.37 20.56
N ASP A 76 -18.03 0.88 21.65
CA ASP A 76 -19.44 0.66 21.95
C ASP A 76 -20.33 1.21 20.84
N GLY A 77 -21.39 0.46 20.49
CA GLY A 77 -22.32 0.81 19.42
C GLY A 77 -21.84 0.40 18.03
N ARG A 78 -20.66 -0.20 17.88
CA ARG A 78 -20.12 -0.65 16.61
C ARG A 78 -20.18 0.39 15.49
N PRO A 79 -19.56 1.57 15.69
CA PRO A 79 -19.63 2.62 14.68
C PRO A 79 -18.82 2.28 13.43
N CYS A 80 -19.25 2.86 12.31
CA CYS A 80 -18.53 2.84 11.04
C CYS A 80 -17.08 3.27 11.22
N GLY A 81 -16.18 2.70 10.42
CA GLY A 81 -14.74 3.02 10.49
C GLY A 81 -14.36 4.44 10.10
N ILE A 82 -15.30 5.23 9.57
CA ILE A 82 -15.06 6.65 9.24
C ILE A 82 -15.16 7.49 10.51
N GLU A 83 -14.12 8.27 10.80
CA GLU A 83 -13.95 9.04 12.04
C GLU A 83 -15.17 9.91 12.42
N THR A 84 -15.79 10.52 11.43
CA THR A 84 -16.93 11.42 11.67
C THR A 84 -18.28 10.73 11.60
N CYS A 85 -18.32 9.42 11.32
CA CYS A 85 -19.57 8.68 11.17
C CYS A 85 -19.91 7.94 12.45
N VAL A 86 -21.16 8.13 12.93
CA VAL A 86 -21.68 7.46 14.11
C VAL A 86 -22.64 6.32 13.79
N SER A 87 -22.90 6.08 12.51
CA SER A 87 -23.78 4.99 12.08
C SER A 87 -23.17 3.62 12.39
N VAL A 88 -24.01 2.65 12.72
CA VAL A 88 -23.56 1.26 12.95
C VAL A 88 -23.02 0.69 11.64
N PHE A 89 -21.90 -0.02 11.70
CA PHE A 89 -21.37 -0.66 10.51
C PHE A 89 -22.24 -1.84 10.05
N GLU A 90 -22.24 -2.11 8.74
CA GLU A 90 -23.05 -3.17 8.13
C GLU A 90 -22.23 -4.20 7.37
N ALA A 91 -21.08 -3.80 6.80
CA ALA A 91 -20.28 -4.69 5.96
C ALA A 91 -18.78 -4.36 6.03
N GLN A 92 -17.98 -5.27 5.53
CA GLN A 92 -16.52 -5.20 5.58
C GLN A 92 -15.93 -4.79 4.24
N CYS A 93 -14.95 -3.88 4.28
CA CYS A 93 -14.14 -3.57 3.10
C CYS A 93 -13.26 -4.78 2.74
N MET A 94 -13.26 -5.18 1.48
CA MET A 94 -12.48 -6.34 1.01
C MET A 94 -10.97 -6.13 1.09
N ARG A 95 -10.51 -4.88 1.11
CA ARG A 95 -9.06 -4.57 1.12
C ARG A 95 -8.51 -4.33 2.51
N CYS A 96 -9.03 -3.36 3.24
CA CYS A 96 -8.51 -3.06 4.58
C CYS A 96 -9.10 -3.91 5.70
N LYS A 97 -10.20 -4.61 5.42
CA LYS A 97 -10.90 -5.49 6.37
C LYS A 97 -11.58 -4.75 7.54
N ALA A 98 -11.57 -3.43 7.57
CA ALA A 98 -12.37 -2.66 8.51
C ALA A 98 -13.84 -2.65 8.06
N TYR A 99 -14.73 -2.32 8.99
CA TYR A 99 -16.18 -2.35 8.77
C TYR A 99 -16.74 -0.94 8.62
N PHE A 100 -17.70 -0.78 7.72
CA PHE A 100 -18.28 0.53 7.38
C PHE A 100 -19.80 0.43 7.25
N CYS A 101 -20.48 1.55 7.43
CA CYS A 101 -21.90 1.64 7.14
C CYS A 101 -22.14 1.66 5.61
N ARG A 102 -23.40 1.50 5.22
CA ARG A 102 -23.76 1.44 3.79
C ARG A 102 -23.36 2.69 3.00
N SER A 103 -23.36 3.87 3.63
CA SER A 103 -22.99 5.13 2.97
C SER A 103 -21.49 5.27 2.72
N HIS A 104 -20.64 4.51 3.42
CA HIS A 104 -19.19 4.60 3.33
C HIS A 104 -18.54 3.36 2.73
N LEU A 105 -19.35 2.50 2.12
CA LEU A 105 -18.86 1.29 1.46
C LEU A 105 -19.60 1.15 0.14
N GLU A 106 -18.84 1.12 -0.96
CA GLU A 106 -19.40 1.02 -2.31
C GLU A 106 -18.90 -0.24 -3.00
N LEU A 107 -19.73 -0.78 -3.91
CA LEU A 107 -19.32 -1.88 -4.77
C LEU A 107 -18.53 -1.34 -5.96
N HIS A 108 -17.32 -1.85 -6.15
CA HIS A 108 -16.46 -1.50 -7.27
C HIS A 108 -16.01 -2.78 -7.99
N GLU A 109 -15.92 -2.73 -9.32
CA GLU A 109 -15.31 -3.81 -10.09
C GLU A 109 -13.82 -3.88 -9.77
N ASP A 110 -13.37 -5.01 -9.23
CA ASP A 110 -11.97 -5.22 -8.89
C ASP A 110 -11.54 -6.66 -9.11
N SER A 111 -10.23 -6.86 -9.19
CA SER A 111 -9.64 -8.19 -9.36
C SER A 111 -9.66 -8.94 -8.05
N VAL A 112 -10.11 -10.20 -8.13
CA VAL A 112 -10.13 -11.13 -7.01
C VAL A 112 -9.39 -12.40 -7.43
N THR A 113 -8.55 -12.93 -6.55
CA THR A 113 -7.89 -14.21 -6.78
C THR A 113 -8.47 -15.26 -5.83
N GLU A 114 -9.06 -16.29 -6.39
CA GLU A 114 -9.59 -17.44 -5.66
C GLU A 114 -9.11 -18.73 -6.34
N ASP A 115 -8.61 -19.67 -5.54
CA ASP A 115 -8.11 -20.98 -6.04
C ASP A 115 -7.09 -20.85 -7.18
N GLY A 116 -6.21 -19.83 -7.11
CA GLY A 116 -5.19 -19.58 -8.12
C GLY A 116 -5.69 -18.91 -9.40
N MET A 117 -6.98 -18.61 -9.49
CA MET A 117 -7.59 -17.94 -10.64
C MET A 117 -7.90 -16.48 -10.32
N SER A 118 -7.54 -15.58 -11.24
CA SER A 118 -7.85 -14.16 -11.12
C SER A 118 -9.02 -13.79 -12.04
N PHE A 119 -10.00 -13.08 -11.48
CA PHE A 119 -11.16 -12.61 -12.23
C PHE A 119 -11.65 -11.29 -11.62
N ARG A 120 -12.49 -10.58 -12.39
CA ARG A 120 -13.08 -9.31 -11.94
C ARG A 120 -14.51 -9.56 -11.48
N ARG A 121 -14.85 -8.96 -10.34
CA ARG A 121 -16.23 -8.97 -9.82
C ARG A 121 -16.47 -7.73 -8.98
N PRO A 122 -17.74 -7.33 -8.72
CA PRO A 122 -18.04 -6.29 -7.76
C PRO A 122 -17.58 -6.70 -6.36
N VAL A 123 -16.83 -5.82 -5.69
CA VAL A 123 -16.39 -6.02 -4.30
C VAL A 123 -16.68 -4.77 -3.49
N PRO A 124 -17.04 -4.91 -2.20
CA PRO A 124 -17.23 -3.75 -1.34
C PRO A 124 -15.90 -3.15 -0.94
N LEU A 125 -15.71 -1.86 -1.20
CA LEU A 125 -14.51 -1.12 -0.86
C LEU A 125 -14.86 0.20 -0.21
N CYS A 126 -14.12 0.57 0.84
CA CYS A 126 -14.21 1.94 1.37
C CYS A 126 -13.51 2.90 0.41
N ASN A 127 -13.85 4.19 0.50
CA ASN A 127 -13.28 5.19 -0.40
C ASN A 127 -11.76 5.26 -0.31
N HIS A 128 -11.21 5.16 0.89
CA HIS A 128 -9.74 5.16 1.08
C HIS A 128 -9.07 4.05 0.27
N CYS A 129 -9.58 2.83 0.34
CA CYS A 129 -9.01 1.69 -0.41
C CYS A 129 -9.23 1.83 -1.92
N TRP A 130 -10.32 2.45 -2.34
CA TRP A 130 -10.60 2.68 -3.75
C TRP A 130 -9.64 3.71 -4.35
N VAL A 131 -9.46 4.87 -3.70
CA VAL A 131 -8.67 5.98 -4.25
C VAL A 131 -7.16 5.73 -4.24
N ARG A 132 -6.66 4.80 -3.42
CA ARG A 132 -5.23 4.49 -3.37
C ARG A 132 -4.77 3.50 -4.44
N ARG A 133 -5.66 2.88 -5.17
CA ARG A 133 -5.34 1.86 -6.19
C ARG A 133 -4.35 2.35 -7.27
N PRO A 134 -4.49 3.56 -7.84
CA PRO A 134 -3.55 4.03 -8.86
C PRO A 134 -2.10 4.07 -8.41
N ILE A 135 -1.82 4.31 -7.12
CA ILE A 135 -0.47 4.32 -6.56
C ILE A 135 0.19 2.94 -6.76
N TRP A 136 -0.57 1.88 -6.56
CA TRP A 136 -0.09 0.50 -6.62
C TRP A 136 -0.10 -0.09 -8.03
N ALA A 137 -0.83 0.52 -8.95
CA ALA A 137 -0.85 0.12 -10.35
C ALA A 137 0.40 0.54 -11.12
N LYS A 138 1.13 1.56 -10.63
CA LYS A 138 2.36 2.06 -11.28
C LYS A 138 3.56 1.19 -10.93
N THR A 139 4.40 0.96 -11.92
CA THR A 139 5.62 0.15 -11.76
C THR A 139 6.90 0.96 -11.96
#